data_4ebb8a4c173ce3efc485687ea2558be4
#
_entry.id   4ebb8a4c173ce3efc485687ea2558be4
#
_cell.length_a   1.000
_cell.length_b   1.000
_cell.length_c   1.000
_cell.angle_alpha   90.00
_cell.angle_beta   90.00
_cell.angle_gamma   90.00
#
_symmetry.space_group_name_H-M   'P 1'
#
loop_
_entity.id
_entity.type
_entity.pdbx_description
1 polymer ?
#
loop_
_entity_poly.entity_id
_entity_poly.type
_entity_poly.pdbx_seq_one_letter_code
_entity_poly.pdbx_strand_id
1 'polypeptide(L)'
;MANINSYTDEFKKQIVALYQSGKSVSCLAKEYNVTRAATYNWIKQFTNSGSFKTKDNRSVEENELIKLRKELKQLRMENDIFKASSTNNRQKIEIIVKNKVKYKIRTMCHFLKLSKSTYYFNLKKKNKIQNNIYEQAVISAFKENKEVYGTRRLKVILENQEIYLSRRKIKEIMNKHNLISKYTKLSYKNHNNKVNDSPINNLVDRNFNNRVKNEVIVSDLTYVQVNGKWNYICLLIDLFNREIIGHSVGTKKDASLVYQAFMHSNRCLKDIQIFHSDRGNEFNNKIIDKLLLAFNINRSLSKKGCPYDNAVAEATFKTFKTEFINDKNFTSLIQLKLELFDYINWYNNIRIHGTLNYLTPVNYQKQMSTKK
;
A
#
# COMPACT_ATOMS: atom_id res chain seq x y z
N MET A 1 2.79 -32.57 28.98
CA MET A 1 1.94 -31.89 30.00
C MET A 1 1.48 -32.97 30.97
N ALA A 2 1.86 -32.91 32.24
CA ALA A 2 1.48 -33.90 33.23
C ALA A 2 -0.02 -33.75 33.55
N ASN A 3 -0.77 -34.85 33.41
CA ASN A 3 -2.17 -34.92 33.84
C ASN A 3 -2.24 -34.64 35.33
N ILE A 4 -2.81 -33.49 35.70
CA ILE A 4 -3.12 -33.16 37.11
C ILE A 4 -4.35 -34.00 37.44
N ASN A 5 -4.14 -35.17 38.07
CA ASN A 5 -5.23 -35.97 38.67
C ASN A 5 -5.90 -35.14 39.75
N SER A 6 -7.04 -34.54 39.43
CA SER A 6 -7.84 -33.83 40.46
C SER A 6 -8.66 -34.88 41.22
N TYR A 7 -8.19 -35.22 42.43
CA TYR A 7 -8.90 -36.10 43.36
C TYR A 7 -10.12 -35.39 43.94
N THR A 8 -11.26 -36.10 44.05
CA THR A 8 -12.48 -35.53 44.67
C THR A 8 -12.30 -35.27 46.15
N ASP A 9 -13.04 -34.32 46.70
CA ASP A 9 -12.95 -33.99 48.11
C ASP A 9 -13.43 -35.14 49.01
N GLU A 10 -14.34 -36.01 48.51
CA GLU A 10 -14.78 -37.26 49.15
C GLU A 10 -13.63 -38.27 49.26
N PHE A 11 -12.88 -38.49 48.20
CA PHE A 11 -11.70 -39.35 48.22
C PHE A 11 -10.65 -38.86 49.20
N LYS A 12 -10.37 -37.54 49.25
CA LYS A 12 -9.44 -36.94 50.20
C LYS A 12 -9.88 -37.12 51.64
N LYS A 13 -11.21 -36.98 51.91
CA LYS A 13 -11.80 -37.26 53.25
C LYS A 13 -11.61 -38.71 53.66
N GLN A 14 -11.82 -39.65 52.76
CA GLN A 14 -11.58 -41.08 53.02
C GLN A 14 -10.11 -41.36 53.40
N ILE A 15 -9.16 -40.81 52.67
CA ILE A 15 -7.74 -40.94 52.98
C ILE A 15 -7.41 -40.37 54.34
N VAL A 16 -7.97 -39.21 54.71
CA VAL A 16 -7.77 -38.60 56.04
C VAL A 16 -8.39 -39.46 57.16
N ALA A 17 -9.59 -39.99 56.96
CA ALA A 17 -10.25 -40.87 57.92
C ALA A 17 -9.43 -42.16 58.13
N LEU A 18 -8.86 -42.74 57.09
CA LEU A 18 -7.99 -43.90 57.21
C LEU A 18 -6.68 -43.62 57.96
N TYR A 19 -6.13 -42.42 57.80
CA TYR A 19 -4.98 -41.95 58.61
C TYR A 19 -5.36 -41.84 60.08
N GLN A 20 -6.52 -41.22 60.38
CA GLN A 20 -7.01 -41.09 61.75
C GLN A 20 -7.33 -42.44 62.41
N SER A 21 -7.64 -43.46 61.62
CA SER A 21 -7.82 -44.85 62.13
C SER A 21 -6.50 -45.61 62.35
N GLY A 22 -5.32 -44.95 62.18
CA GLY A 22 -3.99 -45.50 62.51
C GLY A 22 -3.18 -46.00 61.33
N LYS A 23 -3.65 -45.85 60.07
CA LYS A 23 -2.81 -46.18 58.89
C LYS A 23 -1.73 -45.13 58.64
N SER A 24 -0.49 -45.58 58.34
CA SER A 24 0.62 -44.66 58.06
C SER A 24 0.50 -44.02 56.69
N VAL A 25 1.02 -42.80 56.55
CA VAL A 25 1.03 -42.06 55.25
C VAL A 25 1.72 -42.85 54.17
N SER A 26 2.75 -43.63 54.48
CA SER A 26 3.47 -44.47 53.52
C SER A 26 2.63 -45.64 53.01
N CYS A 27 1.79 -46.23 53.85
CA CYS A 27 0.86 -47.30 53.49
C CYS A 27 -0.25 -46.76 52.58
N LEU A 28 -0.88 -45.65 52.98
CA LEU A 28 -1.93 -44.99 52.19
C LEU A 28 -1.46 -44.55 50.81
N ALA A 29 -0.25 -44.01 50.74
CA ALA A 29 0.33 -43.59 49.46
C ALA A 29 0.53 -44.74 48.46
N LYS A 30 0.94 -45.94 48.99
CA LYS A 30 1.09 -47.15 48.18
C LYS A 30 -0.25 -47.78 47.80
N GLU A 31 -1.15 -47.94 48.77
CA GLU A 31 -2.43 -48.61 48.52
C GLU A 31 -3.32 -47.85 47.56
N TYR A 32 -3.33 -46.51 47.60
CA TYR A 32 -4.22 -45.70 46.79
C TYR A 32 -3.53 -45.02 45.61
N ASN A 33 -2.24 -45.35 45.34
CA ASN A 33 -1.44 -44.81 44.26
C ASN A 33 -1.40 -43.29 44.24
N VAL A 34 -1.20 -42.68 45.44
CA VAL A 34 -1.12 -41.25 45.67
C VAL A 34 0.31 -40.89 46.14
N THR A 35 0.80 -39.74 45.82
CA THR A 35 2.12 -39.32 46.33
C THR A 35 2.06 -39.06 47.85
N ARG A 36 3.13 -39.41 48.57
CA ARG A 36 3.22 -39.14 50.01
C ARG A 36 3.01 -37.66 50.35
N ALA A 37 3.55 -36.77 49.49
CA ALA A 37 3.41 -35.32 49.65
C ALA A 37 1.92 -34.87 49.52
N ALA A 38 1.15 -35.41 48.59
CA ALA A 38 -0.27 -35.12 48.44
C ALA A 38 -1.07 -35.59 49.64
N THR A 39 -0.81 -36.85 50.10
CA THR A 39 -1.48 -37.42 51.28
C THR A 39 -1.18 -36.57 52.54
N TYR A 40 0.07 -36.20 52.78
CA TYR A 40 0.46 -35.34 53.90
C TYR A 40 -0.22 -33.96 53.85
N ASN A 41 -0.24 -33.36 52.68
CA ASN A 41 -0.90 -32.06 52.48
C ASN A 41 -2.41 -32.12 52.76
N TRP A 42 -3.10 -33.17 52.33
CA TRP A 42 -4.53 -33.33 52.62
C TRP A 42 -4.80 -33.55 54.10
N ILE A 43 -4.00 -34.36 54.78
CA ILE A 43 -4.11 -34.54 56.25
C ILE A 43 -3.92 -33.20 56.93
N LYS A 44 -2.84 -32.47 56.63
CA LYS A 44 -2.55 -31.15 57.19
C LYS A 44 -3.68 -30.15 56.99
N GLN A 45 -4.21 -30.07 55.75
CA GLN A 45 -5.30 -29.15 55.40
C GLN A 45 -6.58 -29.49 56.18
N PHE A 46 -6.94 -30.76 56.24
CA PHE A 46 -8.15 -31.18 56.91
C PHE A 46 -8.05 -31.05 58.45
N THR A 47 -6.88 -31.32 59.02
CA THR A 47 -6.63 -31.15 60.47
C THR A 47 -6.70 -29.68 60.88
N ASN A 48 -6.21 -28.75 60.03
CA ASN A 48 -6.20 -27.33 60.34
C ASN A 48 -7.59 -26.66 60.22
N SER A 49 -8.38 -27.01 59.19
CA SER A 49 -9.59 -26.24 58.89
C SER A 49 -10.82 -27.09 58.60
N GLY A 50 -10.69 -28.42 58.56
CA GLY A 50 -11.77 -29.33 58.12
C GLY A 50 -12.09 -29.23 56.62
N SER A 51 -11.31 -28.47 55.86
CA SER A 51 -11.56 -28.18 54.45
C SER A 51 -10.31 -28.35 53.58
N PHE A 52 -10.47 -28.78 52.32
CA PHE A 52 -9.38 -28.85 51.34
C PHE A 52 -9.27 -27.57 50.51
N LYS A 53 -10.13 -26.59 50.71
CA LYS A 53 -10.09 -25.32 50.00
C LYS A 53 -8.96 -24.45 50.48
N THR A 54 -8.14 -23.95 49.56
CA THR A 54 -7.00 -23.07 49.89
C THR A 54 -7.41 -21.81 50.67
N LYS A 55 -8.65 -21.35 50.51
CA LYS A 55 -9.16 -20.20 51.26
C LYS A 55 -9.30 -20.46 52.76
N ASP A 56 -9.77 -21.64 53.12
CA ASP A 56 -10.09 -22.00 54.51
C ASP A 56 -8.83 -22.38 55.31
N ASN A 57 -7.74 -22.68 54.59
CA ASN A 57 -6.45 -23.07 55.14
C ASN A 57 -5.42 -21.93 55.20
N ARG A 58 -5.82 -20.71 54.89
CA ARG A 58 -4.94 -19.54 55.00
C ARG A 58 -4.85 -19.02 56.41
N SER A 59 -3.67 -18.58 56.81
CA SER A 59 -3.51 -17.85 58.06
C SER A 59 -4.20 -16.48 58.01
N VAL A 60 -4.49 -15.92 59.17
CA VAL A 60 -5.06 -14.56 59.29
C VAL A 60 -4.15 -13.55 58.56
N GLU A 61 -2.85 -13.68 58.76
CA GLU A 61 -1.82 -12.84 58.13
C GLU A 61 -1.79 -12.96 56.60
N GLU A 62 -1.93 -14.19 56.05
CA GLU A 62 -2.01 -14.42 54.61
C GLU A 62 -3.25 -13.76 54.00
N ASN A 63 -4.39 -13.83 54.66
CA ASN A 63 -5.63 -13.19 54.24
C ASN A 63 -5.51 -11.66 54.28
N GLU A 64 -4.89 -11.11 55.32
CA GLU A 64 -4.60 -9.67 55.41
C GLU A 64 -3.63 -9.21 54.32
N LEU A 65 -2.58 -9.97 54.04
CA LEU A 65 -1.62 -9.67 52.99
C LEU A 65 -2.26 -9.67 51.58
N ILE A 66 -3.22 -10.58 51.37
CA ILE A 66 -4.01 -10.60 50.12
C ILE A 66 -4.91 -9.37 50.02
N LYS A 67 -5.53 -8.96 51.16
CA LYS A 67 -6.38 -7.77 51.22
C LYS A 67 -5.57 -6.51 50.95
N LEU A 68 -4.43 -6.35 51.63
CA LEU A 68 -3.53 -5.21 51.46
C LEU A 68 -2.97 -5.11 50.03
N ARG A 69 -2.60 -6.23 49.42
CA ARG A 69 -2.17 -6.24 48.01
C ARG A 69 -3.27 -5.77 47.05
N LYS A 70 -4.53 -6.12 47.32
CA LYS A 70 -5.67 -5.63 46.50
C LYS A 70 -5.89 -4.14 46.68
N GLU A 71 -5.84 -3.65 47.93
CA GLU A 71 -5.98 -2.23 48.27
C GLU A 71 -4.85 -1.40 47.65
N LEU A 72 -3.61 -1.87 47.73
CA LEU A 72 -2.46 -1.22 47.15
C LEU A 72 -2.58 -1.14 45.60
N LYS A 73 -3.07 -2.20 44.99
CA LYS A 73 -3.32 -2.20 43.53
C LYS A 73 -4.42 -1.22 43.14
N GLN A 74 -5.45 -1.11 43.96
CA GLN A 74 -6.54 -0.16 43.77
C GLN A 74 -6.06 1.27 43.94
N LEU A 75 -5.34 1.58 45.02
CA LEU A 75 -4.77 2.90 45.29
C LEU A 75 -3.79 3.37 44.20
N ARG A 76 -2.95 2.46 43.69
CA ARG A 76 -2.08 2.76 42.56
C ARG A 76 -2.87 3.14 41.30
N MET A 77 -3.94 2.38 41.01
CA MET A 77 -4.81 2.70 39.87
C MET A 77 -5.49 4.06 40.07
N GLU A 78 -6.01 4.32 41.28
CA GLU A 78 -6.65 5.60 41.62
C GLU A 78 -5.67 6.77 41.48
N ASN A 79 -4.43 6.62 41.93
CA ASN A 79 -3.38 7.63 41.81
C ASN A 79 -3.00 7.90 40.33
N ASP A 80 -2.81 6.83 39.51
CA ASP A 80 -2.53 6.95 38.09
C ASP A 80 -3.67 7.66 37.33
N ILE A 81 -4.90 7.42 37.74
CA ILE A 81 -6.10 8.05 37.16
C ILE A 81 -6.30 9.48 37.72
N PHE A 82 -6.05 9.72 39.02
CA PHE A 82 -6.25 11.02 39.66
C PHE A 82 -5.27 12.07 39.16
N LYS A 83 -4.01 11.72 38.92
CA LYS A 83 -2.99 12.60 38.29
C LYS A 83 -3.40 13.11 36.91
N ALA A 84 -4.36 12.44 36.27
CA ALA A 84 -4.88 12.80 34.97
C ALA A 84 -6.38 13.21 35.04
N SER A 85 -6.92 13.51 36.24
CA SER A 85 -8.35 13.76 36.41
C SER A 85 -8.80 15.05 35.76
N SER A 86 -9.76 14.88 34.90
CA SER A 86 -10.45 15.94 34.16
C SER A 86 -11.98 15.72 34.27
N THR A 87 -12.72 16.80 34.25
CA THR A 87 -14.19 16.79 34.39
C THR A 87 -14.89 16.36 33.08
N ASN A 88 -14.21 16.43 31.91
CA ASN A 88 -14.82 16.16 30.62
C ASN A 88 -14.76 14.66 30.25
N ASN A 89 -15.88 14.12 29.73
CA ASN A 89 -15.98 12.72 29.27
C ASN A 89 -14.93 12.32 28.24
N ARG A 90 -14.51 13.23 27.36
CA ARG A 90 -13.48 12.98 26.35
C ARG A 90 -12.12 12.66 26.99
N GLN A 91 -11.73 13.44 27.97
CA GLN A 91 -10.47 13.25 28.69
C GLN A 91 -10.50 11.99 29.56
N LYS A 92 -11.66 11.69 30.19
CA LYS A 92 -11.86 10.42 30.92
C LYS A 92 -11.63 9.20 30.01
N ILE A 93 -12.12 9.26 28.77
CA ILE A 93 -11.95 8.20 27.78
C ILE A 93 -10.47 8.07 27.38
N GLU A 94 -9.75 9.16 27.18
CA GLU A 94 -8.32 9.16 26.87
C GLU A 94 -7.49 8.53 28.00
N ILE A 95 -7.83 8.81 29.25
CA ILE A 95 -7.20 8.18 30.43
C ILE A 95 -7.44 6.67 30.42
N ILE A 96 -8.66 6.21 30.16
CA ILE A 96 -8.97 4.79 30.07
C ILE A 96 -8.18 4.13 28.93
N VAL A 97 -8.09 4.78 27.77
CA VAL A 97 -7.35 4.26 26.62
C VAL A 97 -5.85 4.11 26.91
N LYS A 98 -5.24 5.09 27.58
CA LYS A 98 -3.83 5.04 28.00
C LYS A 98 -3.53 3.92 28.99
N ASN A 99 -4.47 3.65 29.89
CA ASN A 99 -4.28 2.71 31.01
C ASN A 99 -4.91 1.33 30.80
N LYS A 100 -5.57 1.05 29.64
CA LYS A 100 -6.28 -0.21 29.38
C LYS A 100 -5.40 -1.47 29.41
N VAL A 101 -4.09 -1.33 29.24
CA VAL A 101 -3.11 -2.44 29.33
C VAL A 101 -2.84 -2.80 30.79
N LYS A 102 -2.82 -1.80 31.71
CA LYS A 102 -2.50 -1.98 33.14
C LYS A 102 -3.72 -2.37 33.97
N TYR A 103 -4.89 -1.78 33.67
CA TYR A 103 -6.08 -1.89 34.49
C TYR A 103 -7.32 -2.33 33.68
N LYS A 104 -8.27 -3.00 34.37
CA LYS A 104 -9.53 -3.43 33.75
C LYS A 104 -10.42 -2.22 33.44
N ILE A 105 -10.92 -2.16 32.20
CA ILE A 105 -11.80 -1.07 31.70
C ILE A 105 -13.01 -0.87 32.64
N ARG A 106 -13.63 -1.97 33.15
CA ARG A 106 -14.79 -1.91 34.06
C ARG A 106 -14.47 -1.11 35.32
N THR A 107 -13.31 -1.34 35.92
CA THR A 107 -12.90 -0.70 37.19
C THR A 107 -12.61 0.79 36.94
N MET A 108 -11.90 1.12 35.86
CA MET A 108 -11.62 2.51 35.48
C MET A 108 -12.90 3.30 35.18
N CYS A 109 -13.82 2.69 34.42
CA CYS A 109 -15.12 3.31 34.13
C CYS A 109 -15.92 3.60 35.40
N HIS A 110 -15.94 2.67 36.36
CA HIS A 110 -16.61 2.85 37.65
C HIS A 110 -15.99 4.00 38.46
N PHE A 111 -14.67 4.03 38.56
CA PHE A 111 -13.93 5.07 39.30
C PHE A 111 -14.16 6.48 38.69
N LEU A 112 -14.06 6.59 37.34
CA LEU A 112 -14.28 7.86 36.62
C LEU A 112 -15.76 8.26 36.49
N LYS A 113 -16.69 7.49 37.09
CA LYS A 113 -18.15 7.67 36.94
C LYS A 113 -18.56 7.82 35.46
N LEU A 114 -18.00 6.95 34.58
CA LEU A 114 -18.28 6.89 33.18
C LEU A 114 -18.98 5.57 32.84
N SER A 115 -20.12 5.60 32.12
CA SER A 115 -20.75 4.34 31.72
C SER A 115 -19.88 3.61 30.66
N LYS A 116 -19.86 2.28 30.69
CA LYS A 116 -19.18 1.49 29.67
C LYS A 116 -19.75 1.78 28.27
N SER A 117 -21.06 1.96 28.18
CA SER A 117 -21.74 2.29 26.91
C SER A 117 -21.20 3.59 26.33
N THR A 118 -21.03 4.64 27.18
CA THR A 118 -20.44 5.91 26.76
C THR A 118 -19.00 5.76 26.29
N TYR A 119 -18.19 4.94 26.98
CA TYR A 119 -16.82 4.65 26.59
C TYR A 119 -16.77 4.01 25.19
N TYR A 120 -17.48 2.90 24.98
CA TYR A 120 -17.50 2.19 23.71
C TYR A 120 -18.15 2.99 22.57
N PHE A 121 -19.21 3.77 22.86
CA PHE A 121 -19.84 4.65 21.89
C PHE A 121 -18.87 5.71 21.37
N ASN A 122 -18.10 6.36 22.25
CA ASN A 122 -17.13 7.37 21.84
C ASN A 122 -15.93 6.77 21.10
N LEU A 123 -15.51 5.55 21.44
CA LEU A 123 -14.50 4.83 20.64
C LEU A 123 -15.00 4.55 19.22
N LYS A 124 -16.25 4.12 19.04
CA LYS A 124 -16.88 3.93 17.73
C LYS A 124 -16.98 5.26 16.96
N LYS A 125 -17.31 6.35 17.64
CA LYS A 125 -17.37 7.70 17.04
C LYS A 125 -16.00 8.17 16.56
N LYS A 126 -14.93 7.96 17.35
CA LYS A 126 -13.55 8.26 16.95
C LYS A 126 -13.12 7.47 15.73
N ASN A 127 -13.44 6.18 15.68
CA ASN A 127 -13.18 5.33 14.52
C ASN A 127 -13.96 5.79 13.27
N LYS A 128 -15.18 6.31 13.42
CA LYS A 128 -15.98 6.83 12.31
C LYS A 128 -15.40 8.12 11.75
N ILE A 129 -14.89 9.02 12.59
CA ILE A 129 -14.20 10.25 12.17
C ILE A 129 -12.91 9.90 11.43
N GLN A 130 -12.11 8.98 11.95
CA GLN A 130 -10.87 8.54 11.31
C GLN A 130 -11.13 7.84 9.96
N ASN A 131 -12.20 7.05 9.85
CA ASN A 131 -12.61 6.48 8.57
C ASN A 131 -13.00 7.56 7.55
N ASN A 132 -13.66 8.65 7.95
CA ASN A 132 -13.97 9.76 7.05
C ASN A 132 -12.71 10.46 6.53
N ILE A 133 -11.70 10.64 7.36
CA ILE A 133 -10.40 11.21 6.94
C ILE A 133 -9.74 10.31 5.90
N TYR A 134 -9.71 9.00 6.13
CA TYR A 134 -9.16 8.03 5.18
C TYR A 134 -9.95 7.99 3.86
N GLU A 135 -11.28 8.08 3.91
CA GLU A 135 -12.13 8.14 2.72
C GLU A 135 -11.80 9.39 1.88
N GLN A 136 -11.72 10.55 2.51
CA GLN A 136 -11.36 11.79 1.81
C GLN A 136 -9.95 11.72 1.21
N ALA A 137 -8.96 11.21 1.94
CA ALA A 137 -7.60 11.04 1.43
C ALA A 137 -7.55 10.15 0.18
N VAL A 138 -8.28 9.02 0.18
CA VAL A 138 -8.35 8.13 -0.99
C VAL A 138 -9.03 8.83 -2.17
N ILE A 139 -10.13 9.58 -1.94
CA ILE A 139 -10.85 10.31 -2.99
C ILE A 139 -9.97 11.40 -3.59
N SER A 140 -9.31 12.21 -2.76
CA SER A 140 -8.39 13.26 -3.22
C SER A 140 -7.24 12.68 -4.02
N ALA A 141 -6.54 11.67 -3.48
CA ALA A 141 -5.45 11.00 -4.17
C ALA A 141 -5.88 10.40 -5.52
N PHE A 142 -7.09 9.86 -5.63
CA PHE A 142 -7.63 9.33 -6.89
C PHE A 142 -7.89 10.44 -7.91
N LYS A 143 -8.54 11.54 -7.52
CA LYS A 143 -8.87 12.67 -8.39
C LYS A 143 -7.64 13.45 -8.84
N GLU A 144 -6.73 13.76 -7.93
CA GLU A 144 -5.46 14.46 -8.21
C GLU A 144 -4.60 13.71 -9.23
N ASN A 145 -4.71 12.39 -9.23
CA ASN A 145 -4.02 11.53 -10.19
C ASN A 145 -4.86 11.16 -11.42
N LYS A 146 -5.72 12.09 -11.87
CA LYS A 146 -6.48 12.02 -13.14
C LYS A 146 -7.34 10.74 -13.26
N GLU A 147 -7.73 10.14 -12.12
CA GLU A 147 -8.57 8.93 -12.02
C GLU A 147 -7.96 7.67 -12.66
N VAL A 148 -6.65 7.64 -12.84
CA VAL A 148 -5.95 6.51 -13.49
C VAL A 148 -5.42 5.47 -12.51
N TYR A 149 -5.31 5.79 -11.21
CA TYR A 149 -4.69 4.89 -10.25
C TYR A 149 -5.65 3.84 -9.69
N GLY A 150 -5.21 2.59 -9.70
CA GLY A 150 -5.82 1.52 -8.93
C GLY A 150 -5.20 1.42 -7.52
N THR A 151 -5.69 0.47 -6.72
CA THR A 151 -5.32 0.29 -5.31
C THR A 151 -3.81 0.18 -5.03
N ARG A 152 -3.00 -0.32 -6.00
CA ARG A 152 -1.54 -0.45 -5.81
C ARG A 152 -0.86 0.91 -5.78
N ARG A 153 -1.12 1.77 -6.78
CA ARG A 153 -0.54 3.11 -6.87
C ARG A 153 -1.10 4.03 -5.79
N LEU A 154 -2.41 3.98 -5.53
CA LEU A 154 -3.03 4.75 -4.43
C LEU A 154 -2.40 4.43 -3.08
N LYS A 155 -2.08 3.15 -2.82
CA LYS A 155 -1.40 2.78 -1.58
C LYS A 155 -0.07 3.49 -1.44
N VAL A 156 0.75 3.51 -2.48
CA VAL A 156 2.07 4.19 -2.47
C VAL A 156 1.92 5.69 -2.26
N ILE A 157 0.96 6.34 -2.95
CA ILE A 157 0.71 7.79 -2.77
C ILE A 157 0.29 8.10 -1.34
N LEU A 158 -0.59 7.29 -0.75
CA LEU A 158 -1.06 7.48 0.63
C LEU A 158 0.07 7.23 1.64
N GLU A 159 0.92 6.23 1.43
CA GLU A 159 2.09 5.97 2.26
C GLU A 159 3.08 7.15 2.24
N ASN A 160 3.27 7.81 1.10
CA ASN A 160 4.08 9.04 0.99
C ASN A 160 3.46 10.23 1.76
N GLN A 161 2.16 10.19 2.04
CA GLN A 161 1.42 11.16 2.88
C GLN A 161 1.29 10.69 4.35
N GLU A 162 2.06 9.68 4.76
CA GLU A 162 2.01 9.06 6.10
C GLU A 162 0.66 8.41 6.43
N ILE A 163 -0.13 8.07 5.41
CA ILE A 163 -1.43 7.41 5.56
C ILE A 163 -1.29 5.92 5.19
N TYR A 164 -1.25 5.06 6.19
CA TYR A 164 -1.04 3.62 6.03
C TYR A 164 -2.36 2.87 5.96
N LEU A 165 -2.77 2.52 4.74
CA LEU A 165 -3.99 1.74 4.46
C LEU A 165 -3.67 0.44 3.73
N SER A 166 -4.38 -0.64 4.09
CA SER A 166 -4.30 -1.87 3.32
C SER A 166 -4.98 -1.71 1.95
N ARG A 167 -4.50 -2.43 0.94
CA ARG A 167 -5.11 -2.45 -0.39
C ARG A 167 -6.59 -2.86 -0.36
N ARG A 168 -6.96 -3.75 0.57
CA ARG A 168 -8.35 -4.16 0.79
C ARG A 168 -9.20 -2.97 1.23
N LYS A 169 -8.71 -2.18 2.21
CA LYS A 169 -9.42 -0.99 2.69
C LYS A 169 -9.56 0.09 1.62
N ILE A 170 -8.49 0.32 0.84
CA ILE A 170 -8.54 1.25 -0.31
C ILE A 170 -9.60 0.77 -1.32
N LYS A 171 -9.65 -0.54 -1.64
CA LYS A 171 -10.66 -1.10 -2.55
C LYS A 171 -12.09 -0.94 -2.01
N GLU A 172 -12.30 -1.16 -0.71
CA GLU A 172 -13.60 -0.93 -0.06
C GLU A 172 -14.06 0.53 -0.21
N ILE A 173 -13.16 1.49 0.00
CA ILE A 173 -13.44 2.92 -0.16
C ILE A 173 -13.73 3.25 -1.63
N MET A 174 -12.90 2.78 -2.56
CA MET A 174 -13.11 2.97 -3.99
C MET A 174 -14.48 2.45 -4.43
N ASN A 175 -14.85 1.24 -4.01
CA ASN A 175 -16.17 0.66 -4.34
C ASN A 175 -17.32 1.48 -3.72
N LYS A 176 -17.18 1.91 -2.47
CA LYS A 176 -18.21 2.71 -1.77
C LYS A 176 -18.49 4.04 -2.49
N HIS A 177 -17.47 4.64 -3.07
CA HIS A 177 -17.58 5.94 -3.76
C HIS A 177 -17.58 5.82 -5.29
N ASN A 178 -17.77 4.62 -5.83
CA ASN A 178 -17.77 4.34 -7.28
C ASN A 178 -16.52 4.88 -8.02
N LEU A 179 -15.35 4.80 -7.38
CA LEU A 179 -14.09 5.24 -7.97
C LEU A 179 -13.54 4.12 -8.88
N ILE A 180 -13.76 4.27 -10.18
CA ILE A 180 -13.35 3.28 -11.18
C ILE A 180 -12.16 3.83 -11.98
N SER A 181 -11.01 3.14 -11.90
CA SER A 181 -9.83 3.52 -12.68
C SER A 181 -10.11 3.41 -14.19
N LYS A 182 -9.64 4.37 -14.97
CA LYS A 182 -9.74 4.40 -16.43
C LYS A 182 -9.22 3.12 -17.09
N TYR A 183 -8.26 2.44 -16.47
CA TYR A 183 -7.74 1.15 -16.96
C TYR A 183 -8.71 -0.03 -16.85
N THR A 184 -9.81 0.12 -16.14
CA THR A 184 -10.80 -0.96 -15.99
C THR A 184 -11.76 -1.01 -17.19
N LYS A 185 -11.81 0.04 -17.99
CA LYS A 185 -12.63 0.09 -19.22
C LYS A 185 -11.91 -0.67 -20.34
N LEU A 186 -12.52 -1.75 -20.83
CA LEU A 186 -12.00 -2.51 -21.97
C LEU A 186 -12.23 -1.74 -23.28
N SER A 187 -11.16 -1.47 -24.02
CA SER A 187 -11.27 -1.02 -25.40
C SER A 187 -10.45 -1.94 -26.33
N TYR A 188 -11.11 -2.57 -27.28
CA TYR A 188 -10.49 -3.44 -28.28
C TYR A 188 -10.64 -2.83 -29.67
N LYS A 189 -9.54 -2.62 -30.40
CA LYS A 189 -9.56 -2.25 -31.82
C LYS A 189 -8.39 -2.91 -32.52
N ASN A 190 -8.69 -3.65 -33.62
CA ASN A 190 -7.69 -4.20 -34.54
C ASN A 190 -7.31 -3.15 -35.59
N HIS A 191 -6.03 -3.04 -35.90
CA HIS A 191 -5.52 -2.23 -37.01
C HIS A 191 -4.58 -3.04 -37.88
N ASN A 192 -4.85 -3.04 -39.19
CA ASN A 192 -3.95 -3.60 -40.21
C ASN A 192 -3.14 -2.45 -40.83
N ASN A 193 -1.83 -2.47 -40.69
CA ASN A 193 -0.92 -1.49 -41.30
C ASN A 193 -0.12 -2.09 -42.44
N LYS A 194 0.06 -1.34 -43.54
CA LYS A 194 1.01 -1.66 -44.62
C LYS A 194 2.43 -1.37 -44.10
N VAL A 195 3.37 -2.30 -44.36
CA VAL A 195 4.73 -2.28 -43.82
C VAL A 195 5.74 -1.94 -44.94
N ASN A 196 6.75 -1.11 -44.62
CA ASN A 196 7.81 -0.68 -45.52
C ASN A 196 9.05 -1.62 -45.40
N ASP A 197 9.74 -1.90 -46.53
CA ASP A 197 10.85 -2.86 -46.67
C ASP A 197 12.24 -2.20 -46.61
N SER A 198 12.48 -1.24 -45.70
CA SER A 198 13.79 -0.60 -45.55
C SER A 198 14.87 -1.59 -45.01
N PRO A 199 16.15 -1.54 -45.47
CA PRO A 199 17.24 -2.42 -45.02
C PRO A 199 17.84 -2.05 -43.63
N ILE A 200 17.32 -1.05 -42.94
CA ILE A 200 17.84 -0.56 -41.65
C ILE A 200 17.65 -1.62 -40.55
N ASN A 201 18.72 -1.90 -39.80
CA ASN A 201 18.76 -2.90 -38.75
C ASN A 201 18.09 -2.45 -37.43
N ASN A 202 17.62 -3.43 -36.67
CA ASN A 202 17.19 -3.20 -35.29
C ASN A 202 18.41 -3.21 -34.34
N LEU A 203 18.85 -2.03 -33.90
CA LEU A 203 19.99 -1.86 -33.00
C LEU A 203 19.57 -2.04 -31.52
N VAL A 204 18.28 -1.96 -31.22
CA VAL A 204 17.75 -2.10 -29.84
C VAL A 204 17.62 -3.56 -29.45
N ASP A 205 17.25 -4.41 -30.40
CA ASP A 205 17.11 -5.87 -30.29
C ASP A 205 16.41 -6.31 -29.00
N ARG A 206 15.27 -5.66 -28.69
CA ARG A 206 14.42 -5.89 -27.50
C ARG A 206 15.10 -5.63 -26.13
N ASN A 207 16.30 -5.08 -26.13
CA ASN A 207 16.98 -4.70 -24.90
C ASN A 207 16.49 -3.32 -24.45
N PHE A 208 15.35 -3.28 -23.73
CA PHE A 208 14.70 -2.05 -23.30
C PHE A 208 15.05 -1.63 -21.86
N ASN A 209 15.77 -2.46 -21.12
CA ASN A 209 16.12 -2.23 -19.73
C ASN A 209 17.61 -1.91 -19.59
N ASN A 210 17.99 -1.32 -18.44
CA ASN A 210 19.38 -1.00 -18.10
C ASN A 210 20.08 -0.09 -19.12
N ARG A 211 19.33 0.76 -19.80
CA ARG A 211 19.87 1.80 -20.67
C ARG A 211 20.38 2.98 -19.85
N VAL A 212 21.33 3.73 -20.41
CA VAL A 212 21.76 5.01 -19.84
C VAL A 212 20.91 6.16 -20.40
N LYS A 213 20.94 7.29 -19.73
CA LYS A 213 20.20 8.50 -20.14
C LYS A 213 20.58 8.91 -21.56
N ASN A 214 19.59 9.24 -22.38
CA ASN A 214 19.71 9.65 -23.77
C ASN A 214 20.33 8.59 -24.73
N GLU A 215 20.58 7.37 -24.26
CA GLU A 215 21.14 6.32 -25.10
C GLU A 215 20.16 5.91 -26.23
N VAL A 216 18.91 5.62 -25.88
CA VAL A 216 17.91 5.18 -26.83
C VAL A 216 16.62 5.96 -26.65
N ILE A 217 16.24 6.68 -27.67
CA ILE A 217 14.95 7.37 -27.76
C ILE A 217 14.04 6.56 -28.68
N VAL A 218 12.85 6.21 -28.17
CA VAL A 218 11.82 5.54 -28.97
C VAL A 218 10.70 6.50 -29.33
N SER A 219 10.09 6.28 -30.49
CA SER A 219 8.98 7.10 -30.95
C SER A 219 7.90 6.25 -31.59
N ASP A 220 6.70 6.79 -31.54
CA ASP A 220 5.53 6.30 -32.28
C ASP A 220 4.56 7.48 -32.47
N LEU A 221 3.54 7.28 -33.30
CA LEU A 221 2.47 8.25 -33.52
C LEU A 221 1.11 7.70 -33.12
N THR A 222 0.27 8.60 -32.64
CA THR A 222 -1.14 8.28 -32.43
C THR A 222 -2.03 9.33 -33.05
N TYR A 223 -3.30 9.00 -33.21
CA TYR A 223 -4.31 9.89 -33.74
C TYR A 223 -5.38 10.22 -32.71
N VAL A 224 -5.94 11.40 -32.84
CA VAL A 224 -7.00 11.93 -31.96
C VAL A 224 -7.97 12.77 -32.77
N GLN A 225 -9.26 12.70 -32.46
CA GLN A 225 -10.25 13.57 -33.09
C GLN A 225 -10.31 14.93 -32.42
N VAL A 226 -10.28 15.99 -33.23
CA VAL A 226 -10.49 17.36 -32.80
C VAL A 226 -11.57 17.95 -33.68
N ASN A 227 -12.71 18.28 -33.12
CA ASN A 227 -13.89 18.78 -33.85
C ASN A 227 -14.20 17.93 -35.11
N GLY A 228 -14.26 16.60 -34.93
CA GLY A 228 -14.56 15.63 -35.97
C GLY A 228 -13.42 15.35 -37.01
N LYS A 229 -12.30 16.08 -36.97
CA LYS A 229 -11.15 15.90 -37.84
C LYS A 229 -10.02 15.15 -37.14
N TRP A 230 -9.36 14.26 -37.89
CA TRP A 230 -8.20 13.54 -37.38
C TRP A 230 -6.98 14.44 -37.27
N ASN A 231 -6.33 14.37 -36.11
CA ASN A 231 -5.06 15.00 -35.81
C ASN A 231 -4.10 13.94 -35.28
N TYR A 232 -2.81 14.22 -35.30
CA TYR A 232 -1.77 13.28 -34.95
C TYR A 232 -0.87 13.83 -33.89
N ILE A 233 -0.42 12.96 -32.99
CA ILE A 233 0.50 13.28 -31.89
C ILE A 233 1.71 12.39 -32.03
N CYS A 234 2.89 12.98 -32.04
CA CYS A 234 4.18 12.29 -31.93
C CYS A 234 4.76 12.50 -30.54
N LEU A 235 5.28 11.43 -29.93
CA LEU A 235 6.00 11.48 -28.67
C LEU A 235 7.39 10.87 -28.83
N LEU A 236 8.40 11.50 -28.23
CA LEU A 236 9.75 10.98 -28.08
C LEU A 236 9.95 10.55 -26.61
N ILE A 237 10.34 9.31 -26.37
CA ILE A 237 10.41 8.69 -25.06
C ILE A 237 11.82 8.15 -24.83
N ASP A 238 12.46 8.58 -23.73
CA ASP A 238 13.75 8.03 -23.31
C ASP A 238 13.55 6.66 -22.64
N LEU A 239 14.24 5.64 -23.15
CA LEU A 239 14.16 4.29 -22.59
C LEU A 239 14.77 4.18 -21.19
N PHE A 240 15.67 5.09 -20.82
CA PHE A 240 16.30 5.08 -19.49
C PHE A 240 15.27 5.22 -18.37
N ASN A 241 14.47 6.28 -18.42
CA ASN A 241 13.54 6.64 -17.35
C ASN A 241 12.08 6.74 -17.80
N ARG A 242 11.78 6.37 -19.06
CA ARG A 242 10.43 6.46 -19.65
C ARG A 242 9.89 7.90 -19.75
N GLU A 243 10.74 8.91 -19.67
CA GLU A 243 10.38 10.32 -19.78
C GLU A 243 9.95 10.65 -21.21
N ILE A 244 8.88 11.42 -21.36
CA ILE A 244 8.52 12.03 -22.63
C ILE A 244 9.38 13.27 -22.79
N ILE A 245 10.40 13.20 -23.64
CA ILE A 245 11.39 14.26 -23.83
C ILE A 245 11.05 15.25 -24.94
N GLY A 246 10.16 14.88 -25.84
CA GLY A 246 9.71 15.71 -26.95
C GLY A 246 8.33 15.29 -27.42
N HIS A 247 7.59 16.25 -27.97
CA HIS A 247 6.26 16.00 -28.51
C HIS A 247 5.88 17.00 -29.59
N SER A 248 4.94 16.60 -30.44
CA SER A 248 4.35 17.49 -31.45
C SER A 248 2.90 17.10 -31.71
N VAL A 249 2.13 18.07 -32.19
CA VAL A 249 0.73 17.88 -32.61
C VAL A 249 0.53 18.54 -33.99
N GLY A 250 -0.07 17.79 -34.90
CA GLY A 250 -0.36 18.29 -36.26
C GLY A 250 -1.56 17.63 -36.90
N THR A 251 -2.01 18.23 -38.01
CA THR A 251 -3.14 17.74 -38.81
C THR A 251 -2.74 16.68 -39.82
N LYS A 252 -1.45 16.50 -40.07
CA LYS A 252 -0.90 15.56 -41.04
C LYS A 252 0.01 14.55 -40.35
N LYS A 253 -0.04 13.30 -40.83
CA LYS A 253 0.88 12.22 -40.43
C LYS A 253 2.08 12.23 -41.34
N ASP A 254 3.07 13.09 -41.09
CA ASP A 254 4.22 13.27 -41.94
C ASP A 254 5.53 13.44 -41.15
N ALA A 255 6.65 13.49 -41.89
CA ALA A 255 7.97 13.69 -41.28
C ALA A 255 8.14 15.05 -40.57
N SER A 256 7.38 16.07 -40.99
CA SER A 256 7.41 17.39 -40.32
C SER A 256 6.94 17.29 -38.89
N LEU A 257 5.95 16.43 -38.60
CA LEU A 257 5.46 16.18 -37.26
C LEU A 257 6.57 15.57 -36.38
N VAL A 258 7.29 14.57 -36.87
CA VAL A 258 8.42 13.95 -36.17
C VAL A 258 9.55 14.95 -35.95
N TYR A 259 9.89 15.72 -37.00
CA TYR A 259 10.90 16.80 -36.91
C TYR A 259 10.56 17.80 -35.79
N GLN A 260 9.31 18.26 -35.74
CA GLN A 260 8.86 19.20 -34.69
C GLN A 260 8.98 18.59 -33.30
N ALA A 261 8.72 17.29 -33.10
CA ALA A 261 8.88 16.63 -31.82
C ALA A 261 10.35 16.65 -31.37
N PHE A 262 11.32 16.52 -32.25
CA PHE A 262 12.75 16.69 -31.96
C PHE A 262 13.08 18.14 -31.61
N MET A 263 12.56 19.11 -32.33
CA MET A 263 12.82 20.53 -32.09
C MET A 263 12.24 21.02 -30.73
N HIS A 264 11.15 20.40 -30.29
CA HIS A 264 10.54 20.66 -28.98
C HIS A 264 11.11 19.77 -27.86
N SER A 265 12.21 19.05 -28.13
CA SER A 265 12.84 18.21 -27.11
C SER A 265 13.46 19.08 -25.99
N ASN A 266 13.26 18.65 -24.74
CA ASN A 266 13.92 19.22 -23.57
C ASN A 266 15.35 18.67 -23.36
N ARG A 267 15.90 17.93 -24.32
CA ARG A 267 17.25 17.34 -24.32
C ARG A 267 18.12 17.93 -25.40
N CYS A 268 19.42 17.95 -25.14
CA CYS A 268 20.39 18.22 -26.20
C CYS A 268 20.39 17.05 -27.18
N LEU A 269 20.09 17.31 -28.45
CA LEU A 269 19.99 16.27 -29.47
C LEU A 269 21.34 15.55 -29.71
N LYS A 270 22.47 16.22 -29.47
CA LYS A 270 23.81 15.63 -29.58
C LYS A 270 24.09 14.52 -28.58
N ASP A 271 23.33 14.48 -27.47
CA ASP A 271 23.50 13.45 -26.44
C ASP A 271 22.75 12.16 -26.78
N ILE A 272 21.86 12.20 -27.77
CA ILE A 272 21.06 11.05 -28.20
C ILE A 272 21.92 10.15 -29.09
N GLN A 273 22.02 8.86 -28.75
CA GLN A 273 22.83 7.91 -29.53
C GLN A 273 22.01 7.13 -30.56
N ILE A 274 20.83 6.69 -30.17
CA ILE A 274 19.98 5.83 -31.03
C ILE A 274 18.55 6.39 -31.04
N PHE A 275 17.99 6.54 -32.24
CA PHE A 275 16.57 6.80 -32.45
C PHE A 275 15.90 5.55 -33.02
N HIS A 276 14.97 4.96 -32.30
CA HIS A 276 14.25 3.76 -32.67
C HIS A 276 12.77 4.04 -32.91
N SER A 277 12.23 3.53 -34.02
CA SER A 277 10.81 3.64 -34.35
C SER A 277 10.31 2.40 -35.08
N ASP A 278 9.01 2.39 -35.38
CA ASP A 278 8.45 1.48 -36.38
C ASP A 278 8.90 1.86 -37.79
N ARG A 279 8.41 1.12 -38.79
CA ARG A 279 8.72 1.34 -40.21
C ARG A 279 7.76 2.30 -40.90
N GLY A 280 7.10 3.20 -40.19
CA GLY A 280 6.22 4.22 -40.78
C GLY A 280 6.97 5.17 -41.71
N ASN A 281 6.33 5.59 -42.80
CA ASN A 281 6.93 6.52 -43.77
C ASN A 281 7.27 7.89 -43.17
N GLU A 282 6.57 8.28 -42.11
CA GLU A 282 6.83 9.49 -41.33
C GLU A 282 8.20 9.46 -40.66
N PHE A 283 8.67 8.29 -40.28
CA PHE A 283 9.99 8.09 -39.64
C PHE A 283 11.07 7.79 -40.71
N ASN A 284 10.73 7.11 -41.79
CA ASN A 284 11.65 6.75 -42.87
C ASN A 284 11.58 7.78 -43.99
N ASN A 285 12.21 8.93 -43.77
CA ASN A 285 12.11 10.08 -44.68
C ASN A 285 13.42 10.89 -44.72
N LYS A 286 13.74 11.48 -45.86
CA LYS A 286 14.96 12.30 -46.07
C LYS A 286 15.12 13.46 -45.07
N ILE A 287 14.02 14.04 -44.58
CA ILE A 287 14.07 15.11 -43.55
C ILE A 287 14.62 14.54 -42.25
N ILE A 288 14.11 13.40 -41.83
CA ILE A 288 14.56 12.73 -40.59
C ILE A 288 15.99 12.20 -40.77
N ASP A 289 16.35 11.68 -41.96
CA ASP A 289 17.73 11.25 -42.26
C ASP A 289 18.72 12.40 -42.07
N LYS A 290 18.42 13.59 -42.62
CA LYS A 290 19.26 14.78 -42.48
C LYS A 290 19.37 15.21 -41.01
N LEU A 291 18.29 15.19 -40.28
CA LEU A 291 18.30 15.52 -38.84
C LEU A 291 19.17 14.55 -38.03
N LEU A 292 18.97 13.25 -38.21
CA LEU A 292 19.74 12.24 -37.47
C LEU A 292 21.24 12.32 -37.83
N LEU A 293 21.57 12.55 -39.09
CA LEU A 293 22.95 12.76 -39.55
C LEU A 293 23.58 14.00 -38.93
N ALA A 294 22.83 15.13 -38.91
CA ALA A 294 23.34 16.41 -38.33
C ALA A 294 23.69 16.31 -36.86
N PHE A 295 23.01 15.46 -36.12
CA PHE A 295 23.26 15.25 -34.68
C PHE A 295 24.01 13.96 -34.35
N ASN A 296 24.46 13.20 -35.36
CA ASN A 296 25.16 11.92 -35.25
C ASN A 296 24.36 10.86 -34.48
N ILE A 297 23.04 10.80 -34.74
CA ILE A 297 22.11 9.87 -34.11
C ILE A 297 21.95 8.64 -35.00
N ASN A 298 22.21 7.45 -34.46
CA ASN A 298 22.01 6.19 -35.17
C ASN A 298 20.53 5.85 -35.31
N ARG A 299 20.09 5.55 -36.54
CA ARG A 299 18.74 5.07 -36.77
C ARG A 299 18.61 3.59 -36.50
N SER A 300 17.53 3.20 -35.82
CA SER A 300 17.14 1.82 -35.58
C SER A 300 15.66 1.63 -35.94
N LEU A 301 15.32 0.58 -36.66
CA LEU A 301 13.95 0.25 -37.03
C LEU A 301 13.57 -1.14 -36.53
N SER A 302 12.32 -1.30 -36.08
CA SER A 302 11.73 -2.60 -35.73
C SER A 302 11.83 -3.57 -36.93
N LYS A 303 12.03 -4.87 -36.67
CA LYS A 303 11.98 -5.90 -37.72
C LYS A 303 10.56 -5.96 -38.30
N LYS A 304 10.48 -6.28 -39.59
CA LYS A 304 9.19 -6.43 -40.29
C LYS A 304 8.32 -7.48 -39.61
N GLY A 305 7.08 -7.13 -39.28
CA GLY A 305 6.13 -8.04 -38.64
C GLY A 305 6.44 -8.36 -37.17
N CYS A 306 7.39 -7.66 -36.54
CA CYS A 306 7.78 -7.87 -35.14
C CYS A 306 7.36 -6.70 -34.28
N PRO A 307 6.08 -6.61 -33.82
CA PRO A 307 5.60 -5.52 -32.96
C PRO A 307 6.34 -5.46 -31.62
N TYR A 308 6.82 -6.59 -31.09
CA TYR A 308 7.57 -6.65 -29.86
C TYR A 308 8.88 -5.84 -29.89
N ASP A 309 9.40 -5.49 -31.07
CA ASP A 309 10.63 -4.72 -31.21
C ASP A 309 10.42 -3.24 -30.81
N ASN A 310 9.17 -2.73 -30.79
CA ASN A 310 8.80 -1.41 -30.31
C ASN A 310 7.88 -1.45 -29.06
N ALA A 311 7.95 -2.54 -28.29
CA ALA A 311 7.01 -2.83 -27.21
C ALA A 311 6.90 -1.71 -26.16
N VAL A 312 7.98 -0.98 -25.87
CA VAL A 312 7.95 0.11 -24.88
C VAL A 312 7.20 1.32 -25.43
N ALA A 313 7.43 1.71 -26.68
CA ALA A 313 6.67 2.77 -27.31
C ALA A 313 5.18 2.39 -27.37
N GLU A 314 4.85 1.20 -27.87
CA GLU A 314 3.47 0.71 -27.93
C GLU A 314 2.77 0.70 -26.56
N ALA A 315 3.45 0.20 -25.51
CA ALA A 315 2.91 0.18 -24.16
C ALA A 315 2.69 1.61 -23.62
N THR A 316 3.61 2.54 -23.91
CA THR A 316 3.48 3.94 -23.51
C THR A 316 2.34 4.62 -24.25
N PHE A 317 2.20 4.38 -25.55
CA PHE A 317 1.08 4.92 -26.33
C PHE A 317 -0.27 4.32 -25.94
N LYS A 318 -0.32 3.03 -25.58
CA LYS A 318 -1.53 2.43 -24.98
C LYS A 318 -1.91 3.13 -23.68
N THR A 319 -0.93 3.37 -22.82
CA THR A 319 -1.10 4.14 -21.58
C THR A 319 -1.60 5.56 -21.88
N PHE A 320 -0.92 6.26 -22.79
CA PHE A 320 -1.26 7.62 -23.21
C PHE A 320 -2.70 7.70 -23.77
N LYS A 321 -3.10 6.78 -24.64
CA LYS A 321 -4.48 6.73 -25.14
C LYS A 321 -5.50 6.56 -24.02
N THR A 322 -5.23 5.64 -23.08
CA THR A 322 -6.14 5.35 -21.97
C THR A 322 -6.25 6.52 -20.99
N GLU A 323 -5.15 7.19 -20.70
CA GLU A 323 -5.09 8.25 -19.68
C GLU A 323 -5.49 9.63 -20.21
N PHE A 324 -5.21 9.89 -21.49
CA PHE A 324 -5.33 11.22 -22.08
C PHE A 324 -6.39 11.33 -23.18
N ILE A 325 -6.52 10.33 -24.08
CA ILE A 325 -7.34 10.46 -25.30
C ILE A 325 -8.75 9.91 -25.12
N ASN A 326 -8.89 8.67 -24.58
CA ASN A 326 -10.12 7.88 -24.72
C ASN A 326 -11.39 8.50 -24.12
N ASP A 327 -11.28 9.28 -23.08
CA ASP A 327 -12.43 9.87 -22.37
C ASP A 327 -12.55 11.39 -22.61
N LYS A 328 -11.89 11.93 -23.68
CA LYS A 328 -11.87 13.36 -23.98
C LYS A 328 -12.39 13.71 -25.36
N ASN A 329 -13.09 14.82 -25.45
CA ASN A 329 -13.48 15.46 -26.68
C ASN A 329 -12.77 16.81 -26.81
N PHE A 330 -11.94 16.96 -27.83
CA PHE A 330 -11.21 18.20 -28.09
C PHE A 330 -11.97 19.05 -29.12
N THR A 331 -12.21 20.32 -28.79
CA THR A 331 -12.93 21.26 -29.63
C THR A 331 -12.01 22.07 -30.54
N SER A 332 -10.73 22.20 -30.18
CA SER A 332 -9.74 22.93 -30.96
C SER A 332 -8.32 22.32 -30.84
N LEU A 333 -7.51 22.58 -31.86
CA LEU A 333 -6.09 22.18 -31.83
C LEU A 333 -5.32 22.91 -30.71
N ILE A 334 -5.69 24.12 -30.37
CA ILE A 334 -5.09 24.89 -29.28
C ILE A 334 -5.39 24.22 -27.95
N GLN A 335 -6.64 23.81 -27.71
CA GLN A 335 -7.01 23.06 -26.51
C GLN A 335 -6.21 21.75 -26.42
N LEU A 336 -6.14 20.99 -27.52
CA LEU A 336 -5.37 19.73 -27.55
C LEU A 336 -3.90 19.96 -27.17
N LYS A 337 -3.26 20.99 -27.73
CA LYS A 337 -1.86 21.33 -27.43
C LYS A 337 -1.67 21.68 -25.95
N LEU A 338 -2.55 22.51 -25.39
CA LEU A 338 -2.48 22.94 -24.00
C LEU A 338 -2.68 21.77 -23.02
N GLU A 339 -3.70 20.93 -23.27
CA GLU A 339 -3.98 19.78 -22.42
C GLU A 339 -2.89 18.69 -22.56
N LEU A 340 -2.29 18.54 -23.74
CA LEU A 340 -1.16 17.64 -23.95
C LEU A 340 0.07 18.10 -23.16
N PHE A 341 0.36 19.38 -23.16
CA PHE A 341 1.45 19.95 -22.36
C PHE A 341 1.24 19.68 -20.85
N ASP A 342 0.04 19.93 -20.32
CA ASP A 342 -0.30 19.60 -18.92
C ASP A 342 -0.18 18.10 -18.63
N TYR A 343 -0.64 17.25 -19.56
CA TYR A 343 -0.52 15.80 -19.40
C TYR A 343 0.95 15.35 -19.35
N ILE A 344 1.81 15.87 -20.24
CA ILE A 344 3.23 15.52 -20.27
C ILE A 344 3.93 15.98 -19.00
N ASN A 345 3.63 17.18 -18.51
CA ASN A 345 4.15 17.64 -17.23
C ASN A 345 3.74 16.71 -16.09
N TRP A 346 2.46 16.36 -16.00
CA TRP A 346 1.97 15.40 -15.02
C TRP A 346 2.63 14.02 -15.17
N TYR A 347 2.76 13.50 -16.40
CA TYR A 347 3.37 12.22 -16.71
C TYR A 347 4.83 12.14 -16.24
N ASN A 348 5.61 13.19 -16.50
CA ASN A 348 7.04 13.22 -16.19
C ASN A 348 7.32 13.52 -14.72
N ASN A 349 6.55 14.41 -14.07
CA ASN A 349 6.86 14.94 -12.75
C ASN A 349 6.00 14.40 -11.60
N ILE A 350 4.79 13.92 -11.88
CA ILE A 350 3.81 13.54 -10.85
C ILE A 350 3.42 12.07 -10.94
N ARG A 351 3.24 11.56 -12.16
CA ARG A 351 2.80 10.18 -12.39
C ARG A 351 3.84 9.16 -11.97
N ILE A 352 3.47 8.27 -11.04
CA ILE A 352 4.35 7.18 -10.60
C ILE A 352 4.27 5.98 -11.56
N HIS A 353 5.41 5.34 -11.81
CA HIS A 353 5.57 4.21 -12.73
C HIS A 353 5.98 2.94 -11.99
N GLY A 354 5.24 1.86 -12.19
CA GLY A 354 5.55 0.57 -11.54
C GLY A 354 6.92 0.01 -11.95
N THR A 355 7.33 0.22 -13.20
CA THR A 355 8.65 -0.20 -13.72
C THR A 355 9.82 0.63 -13.20
N LEU A 356 9.54 1.80 -12.63
CA LEU A 356 10.53 2.70 -12.04
C LEU A 356 10.45 2.70 -10.50
N ASN A 357 10.10 1.57 -9.88
CA ASN A 357 9.92 1.44 -8.44
C ASN A 357 8.95 2.47 -7.83
N TYR A 358 7.86 2.76 -8.56
CA TYR A 358 6.87 3.79 -8.21
C TYR A 358 7.45 5.21 -8.10
N LEU A 359 8.57 5.49 -8.74
CA LEU A 359 9.06 6.85 -8.94
C LEU A 359 8.45 7.48 -10.19
N THR A 360 8.50 8.81 -10.26
CA THR A 360 8.26 9.53 -11.52
C THR A 360 9.48 9.43 -12.42
N PRO A 361 9.36 9.62 -13.75
CA PRO A 361 10.49 9.66 -14.66
C PRO A 361 11.61 10.60 -14.18
N VAL A 362 11.28 11.83 -13.80
CA VAL A 362 12.23 12.83 -13.34
C VAL A 362 12.90 12.43 -12.01
N ASN A 363 12.14 11.91 -11.05
CA ASN A 363 12.70 11.49 -9.76
C ASN A 363 13.57 10.23 -9.90
N TYR A 364 13.23 9.31 -10.80
CA TYR A 364 14.07 8.17 -11.13
C TYR A 364 15.43 8.62 -11.66
N GLN A 365 15.44 9.59 -12.59
CA GLN A 365 16.69 10.17 -13.10
C GLN A 365 17.53 10.79 -11.99
N LYS A 366 16.93 11.62 -11.11
CA LYS A 366 17.63 12.25 -9.98
C LYS A 366 18.26 11.20 -9.07
N GLN A 367 17.53 10.15 -8.71
CA GLN A 367 18.02 9.09 -7.84
C GLN A 367 19.18 8.30 -8.47
N MET A 368 19.14 8.05 -9.78
CA MET A 368 20.22 7.37 -10.47
C MET A 368 21.47 8.24 -10.66
N SER A 369 21.29 9.55 -10.75
CA SER A 369 22.43 10.51 -10.83
C SER A 369 23.17 10.66 -9.50
N THR A 370 22.51 10.47 -8.36
CA THR A 370 23.13 10.53 -7.01
C THR A 370 23.83 9.24 -6.59
N LYS A 371 23.60 8.14 -7.31
CA LYS A 371 24.26 6.84 -7.06
C LYS A 371 25.59 6.64 -7.81
N LYS A 372 25.97 7.60 -8.65
CA LYS A 372 27.28 7.66 -9.30
C LYS A 372 28.20 8.56 -8.49
#